data_4dbdd8de6877238ff729a9e11b0e8b64
#
_entry.id   4dbdd8de6877238ff729a9e11b0e8b64
#
_cell.length_a   1.000
_cell.length_b   1.000
_cell.length_c   1.000
_cell.angle_alpha   90.00
_cell.angle_beta   90.00
_cell.angle_gamma   90.00
#
_symmetry.space_group_name_H-M   'P 1'
#
loop_
_entity.id
_entity.type
_entity.pdbx_description
1 polymer ?
#
loop_
_entity_poly.entity_id
_entity_poly.type
_entity_poly.pdbx_seq_one_letter_code
_entity_poly.pdbx_strand_id
1 'polypeptide(L)'
;KRFPFAVLAPATTGTTLTVTSAAGTNSGDTKITVSPALSDGNSYKYKTGPSVTKPAIGAICKSGYTAWDGSADIAAKTGDKIVIVEVDSTSKCEKTGDATVTAKA
;
A
#
# COMPACT_ATOMS: atom_id res chain seq x y z
N LYS A 1 19.00 7.94 30.39
CA LYS A 1 18.57 7.97 30.17
C LYS A 1 17.96 7.70 29.45
N ARG A 2 18.07 7.78 29.44
CA ARG A 2 17.50 7.70 29.04
C ARG A 2 16.86 7.45 28.34
N PHE A 3 16.98 7.58 28.25
CA PHE A 3 16.28 7.41 27.73
C PHE A 3 15.75 7.20 26.82
N PRO A 4 15.57 7.28 26.87
CA PRO A 4 15.08 7.11 26.11
C PRO A 4 14.59 6.85 25.28
N PHE A 5 14.69 7.03 25.32
CA PHE A 5 14.08 6.94 24.74
C PHE A 5 13.56 6.57 23.71
N ALA A 6 13.62 6.60 23.55
CA ALA A 6 13.19 6.37 22.75
C ALA A 6 12.60 5.97 21.94
N VAL A 7 12.68 6.02 22.17
CA VAL A 7 12.10 5.74 21.56
C VAL A 7 11.39 5.52 20.76
N LEU A 8 11.50 5.66 21.00
CA LEU A 8 10.80 5.58 20.41
C LEU A 8 10.24 5.50 19.52
N ALA A 9 10.31 5.56 19.68
CA ALA A 9 9.73 5.48 19.10
C ALA A 9 9.37 5.46 18.13
N PRO A 10 9.56 5.69 18.07
CA PRO A 10 9.30 5.74 17.08
C PRO A 10 9.09 5.03 16.21
N ALA A 11 9.54 4.80 16.61
CA ALA A 11 9.24 4.00 15.90
C ALA A 11 8.18 3.79 15.31
N THR A 12 7.78 3.89 15.84
CA THR A 12 6.73 3.88 15.36
C THR A 12 6.47 4.35 14.13
N THR A 13 7.20 5.02 13.61
CA THR A 13 6.95 5.43 12.34
C THR A 13 7.01 4.33 11.45
N GLY A 14 5.99 3.67 11.27
CA GLY A 14 5.93 2.62 10.38
C GLY A 14 6.20 3.09 8.98
N THR A 15 7.06 2.41 8.28
CA THR A 15 7.20 2.52 6.84
C THR A 15 6.51 1.35 6.18
N THR A 16 5.87 0.50 6.96
CA THR A 16 5.20 -0.71 6.47
C THR A 16 3.69 -0.53 6.54
N LEU A 17 3.02 -0.80 5.42
CA LEU A 17 1.57 -0.90 5.39
C LEU A 17 1.17 -2.36 5.55
N THR A 18 0.13 -2.60 6.32
CA THR A 18 -0.49 -3.92 6.38
C THR A 18 -1.58 -3.95 5.33
N VAL A 19 -1.43 -4.81 4.34
CA VAL A 19 -2.34 -4.88 3.20
C VAL A 19 -3.02 -6.24 3.20
N THR A 20 -4.35 -6.23 3.10
CA THR A 20 -5.13 -7.46 2.99
C THR A 20 -5.97 -7.41 1.73
N SER A 21 -6.21 -8.57 1.14
CA SER A 21 -6.99 -8.70 -0.07
C SER A 21 -8.14 -9.69 0.16
N ALA A 22 -9.32 -9.32 -0.28
CA ALA A 22 -10.52 -10.16 -0.19
C ALA A 22 -11.30 -10.00 -1.49
N ALA A 23 -12.26 -10.90 -1.73
CA ALA A 23 -13.10 -10.81 -2.91
C ALA A 23 -13.82 -9.46 -2.94
N GLY A 24 -13.81 -8.82 -4.10
CA GLY A 24 -14.47 -7.53 -4.29
C GLY A 24 -15.97 -7.68 -4.53
N THR A 25 -16.57 -6.61 -4.98
CA THR A 25 -18.01 -6.58 -5.24
C THR A 25 -18.37 -7.28 -6.55
N ASN A 26 -17.57 -7.04 -7.56
CA ASN A 26 -17.81 -7.61 -8.90
C ASN A 26 -16.79 -8.67 -9.24
N SER A 27 -17.17 -9.56 -10.16
CA SER A 27 -16.27 -10.61 -10.66
C SER A 27 -14.98 -9.96 -11.20
N GLY A 28 -13.83 -10.48 -10.78
CA GLY A 28 -12.53 -9.96 -11.20
C GLY A 28 -12.01 -8.80 -10.37
N ASP A 29 -12.76 -8.36 -9.35
CA ASP A 29 -12.32 -7.28 -8.47
C ASP A 29 -11.86 -7.82 -7.13
N THR A 30 -10.93 -7.11 -6.51
CA THR A 30 -10.49 -7.37 -5.14
C THR A 30 -10.76 -6.15 -4.28
N LYS A 31 -11.09 -6.41 -3.02
CA LYS A 31 -11.22 -5.37 -2.01
C LYS A 31 -9.95 -5.35 -1.19
N ILE A 32 -9.29 -4.21 -1.16
CA ILE A 32 -8.02 -4.05 -0.45
C ILE A 32 -8.26 -3.22 0.80
N THR A 33 -7.72 -3.69 1.91
CA THR A 33 -7.74 -2.97 3.17
C THR A 33 -6.30 -2.65 3.56
N VAL A 34 -6.06 -1.41 3.93
CA VAL A 34 -4.72 -0.92 4.25
C VAL A 34 -4.71 -0.27 5.62
N SER A 35 -3.71 -0.56 6.40
CA SER A 35 -3.51 0.01 7.73
C SER A 35 -2.02 0.33 7.91
N PRO A 36 -1.66 1.40 8.57
CA PRO A 36 -2.50 2.41 9.20
C PRO A 36 -3.16 3.34 8.18
N ALA A 37 -4.02 4.22 8.67
CA ALA A 37 -4.74 5.16 7.81
C ALA A 37 -3.78 6.14 7.14
N LEU A 38 -4.24 6.73 6.04
CA LEU A 38 -3.46 7.68 5.25
C LEU A 38 -3.14 8.92 6.08
N SER A 39 -1.91 9.38 5.99
CA SER A 39 -1.49 10.63 6.64
C SER A 39 -1.95 11.82 5.83
N ASP A 40 -2.15 12.97 6.51
CA ASP A 40 -2.58 14.19 5.84
C ASP A 40 -1.59 14.59 4.74
N GLY A 41 -2.11 14.99 3.60
CA GLY A 41 -1.30 15.43 2.48
C GLY A 41 -0.75 14.31 1.62
N ASN A 42 -0.92 13.07 2.05
CA ASN A 42 -0.44 11.91 1.29
C ASN A 42 -1.57 11.30 0.48
N SER A 43 -1.20 10.42 -0.42
CA SER A 43 -2.17 9.69 -1.24
C SER A 43 -1.69 8.26 -1.46
N TYR A 44 -2.63 7.40 -1.88
CA TYR A 44 -2.30 6.00 -2.18
C TYR A 44 -2.12 5.80 -3.68
N LYS A 45 -1.24 4.88 -4.01
CA LYS A 45 -1.13 4.32 -5.36
C LYS A 45 -0.97 2.82 -5.25
N TYR A 46 -1.24 2.12 -6.34
CA TYR A 46 -1.07 0.67 -6.34
C TYR A 46 -0.47 0.19 -7.65
N LYS A 47 0.02 -1.03 -7.61
CA LYS A 47 0.61 -1.71 -8.77
C LYS A 47 0.31 -3.19 -8.62
N THR A 48 -0.11 -3.83 -9.68
CA THR A 48 -0.43 -5.26 -9.66
C THR A 48 0.33 -5.99 -10.75
N GLY A 49 0.54 -7.29 -10.53
CA GLY A 49 1.17 -8.14 -11.52
C GLY A 49 1.62 -9.46 -10.89
N PRO A 50 2.10 -10.40 -11.69
CA PRO A 50 2.48 -11.71 -11.18
C PRO A 50 3.70 -11.68 -10.26
N SER A 51 4.53 -10.65 -10.36
CA SER A 51 5.76 -10.59 -9.57
C SER A 51 6.18 -9.16 -9.22
N VAL A 52 5.20 -8.24 -9.04
CA VAL A 52 5.54 -6.88 -8.62
C VAL A 52 6.12 -6.90 -7.22
N THR A 53 7.02 -5.97 -6.94
CA THR A 53 7.70 -5.85 -5.65
C THR A 53 7.54 -4.45 -5.10
N LYS A 54 7.69 -4.34 -3.77
CA LYS A 54 7.58 -3.05 -3.10
C LYS A 54 8.76 -2.16 -3.47
N PRO A 55 8.53 -0.86 -3.66
CA PRO A 55 9.64 0.08 -3.88
C PRO A 55 10.38 0.33 -2.58
N ALA A 56 11.56 0.91 -2.67
CA ALA A 56 12.27 1.38 -1.50
C ALA A 56 11.58 2.62 -0.93
N ILE A 57 11.66 2.80 0.38
CA ILE A 57 11.15 4.01 1.01
C ILE A 57 11.96 5.20 0.46
N GLY A 58 11.26 6.25 0.09
CA GLY A 58 11.87 7.43 -0.53
C GLY A 58 11.93 7.36 -2.06
N ALA A 59 11.59 6.22 -2.66
CA ALA A 59 11.57 6.10 -4.12
C ALA A 59 10.40 6.89 -4.70
N ILE A 60 10.57 7.38 -5.92
CA ILE A 60 9.50 8.10 -6.62
C ILE A 60 8.56 7.08 -7.26
N CYS A 61 7.29 7.18 -6.95
CA CYS A 61 6.27 6.24 -7.42
C CYS A 61 5.29 6.94 -8.35
N LYS A 62 5.75 7.32 -9.52
CA LYS A 62 4.91 7.98 -10.54
C LYS A 62 4.56 7.03 -11.68
N SER A 63 5.59 6.51 -12.33
CA SER A 63 5.41 5.67 -13.49
C SER A 63 5.11 4.24 -13.06
N GLY A 64 4.12 3.61 -13.70
CA GLY A 64 3.76 2.23 -13.40
C GLY A 64 2.84 2.05 -12.21
N TYR A 65 2.45 3.13 -11.54
CA TYR A 65 1.52 3.10 -10.42
C TYR A 65 0.22 3.77 -10.81
N THR A 66 -0.89 3.29 -10.22
CA THR A 66 -2.23 3.83 -10.46
C THR A 66 -2.73 4.50 -9.19
N ALA A 67 -3.29 5.70 -9.33
CA ALA A 67 -3.87 6.41 -8.19
C ALA A 67 -5.05 5.62 -7.62
N TRP A 68 -5.20 5.62 -6.30
CA TRP A 68 -6.24 4.88 -5.61
C TRP A 68 -6.73 5.69 -4.42
N ASP A 69 -8.03 5.65 -4.17
CA ASP A 69 -8.64 6.45 -3.10
C ASP A 69 -8.63 5.77 -1.73
N GLY A 70 -8.15 4.55 -1.64
CA GLY A 70 -8.09 3.82 -0.38
C GLY A 70 -9.31 2.97 -0.09
N SER A 71 -10.36 3.03 -0.90
CA SER A 71 -11.58 2.30 -0.64
C SER A 71 -12.20 1.60 -1.85
N ALA A 72 -11.94 2.08 -3.06
CA ALA A 72 -12.54 1.48 -4.26
C ALA A 72 -11.97 0.10 -4.52
N ASP A 73 -12.81 -0.79 -5.04
CA ASP A 73 -12.33 -2.10 -5.48
C ASP A 73 -11.35 -1.93 -6.63
N ILE A 74 -10.43 -2.87 -6.74
CA ILE A 74 -9.36 -2.84 -7.73
C ILE A 74 -9.52 -4.07 -8.62
N ALA A 75 -9.48 -3.87 -9.93
CA ALA A 75 -9.46 -4.99 -10.88
C ALA A 75 -8.10 -5.66 -10.81
N ALA A 76 -8.06 -6.93 -10.44
CA ALA A 76 -6.82 -7.68 -10.31
C ALA A 76 -7.12 -9.17 -10.34
N LYS A 77 -6.13 -9.95 -10.71
CA LYS A 77 -6.28 -11.39 -10.89
C LYS A 77 -5.85 -12.13 -9.63
N THR A 78 -6.66 -13.09 -9.20
CA THR A 78 -6.31 -13.96 -8.07
C THR A 78 -4.95 -14.62 -8.32
N GLY A 79 -4.09 -14.57 -7.31
CA GLY A 79 -2.76 -15.13 -7.39
C GLY A 79 -1.69 -14.11 -7.77
N ASP A 80 -2.09 -12.98 -8.34
CA ASP A 80 -1.15 -11.88 -8.59
C ASP A 80 -0.78 -11.21 -7.27
N LYS A 81 0.25 -10.41 -7.31
CA LYS A 81 0.66 -9.56 -6.19
C LYS A 81 0.09 -8.17 -6.38
N ILE A 82 -0.22 -7.51 -5.27
CA ILE A 82 -0.58 -6.10 -5.29
C ILE A 82 0.32 -5.37 -4.31
N VAL A 83 0.90 -4.27 -4.76
CA VAL A 83 1.72 -3.39 -3.94
C VAL A 83 0.95 -2.10 -3.73
N ILE A 84 0.81 -1.70 -2.47
CA ILE A 84 0.20 -0.42 -2.12
C ILE A 84 1.30 0.48 -1.60
N VAL A 85 1.31 1.72 -2.05
CA VAL A 85 2.26 2.73 -1.56
C VAL A 85 1.49 3.94 -1.08
N GLU A 86 1.97 4.52 0.00
CA GLU A 86 1.51 5.83 0.45
C GLU A 86 2.60 6.83 0.05
N VAL A 87 2.23 7.82 -0.75
CA VAL A 87 3.19 8.78 -1.30
C VAL A 87 2.85 10.18 -0.83
N ASP A 88 3.87 11.03 -0.72
CA ASP A 88 3.69 12.43 -0.38
C ASP A 88 3.33 13.25 -1.63
N SER A 89 3.28 14.58 -1.49
CA SER A 89 2.89 15.46 -2.59
C SER A 89 3.86 15.42 -3.77
N THR A 90 5.05 14.87 -3.57
CA THR A 90 6.05 14.72 -4.64
C THR A 90 6.09 13.29 -5.18
N SER A 91 5.14 12.44 -4.79
CA SER A 91 5.05 11.03 -5.18
C SER A 91 6.17 10.17 -4.61
N LYS A 92 6.80 10.61 -3.53
CA LYS A 92 7.85 9.87 -2.86
C LYS A 92 7.21 8.85 -1.91
N CYS A 93 7.69 7.61 -1.95
CA CYS A 93 7.15 6.54 -1.13
C CYS A 93 7.46 6.77 0.36
N GLU A 94 6.41 6.95 1.15
CA GLU A 94 6.53 7.11 2.60
C GLU A 94 6.32 5.78 3.30
N LYS A 95 5.39 4.97 2.79
CA LYS A 95 5.07 3.65 3.34
C LYS A 95 4.68 2.73 2.20
N THR A 96 4.91 1.45 2.39
CA THR A 96 4.55 0.48 1.37
C THR A 96 4.21 -0.87 1.99
N GLY A 97 3.37 -1.63 1.33
CA GLY A 97 3.01 -2.98 1.71
C GLY A 97 2.54 -3.76 0.51
N ASP A 98 2.44 -5.07 0.65
CA ASP A 98 1.97 -5.91 -0.43
C ASP A 98 1.10 -7.05 0.08
N ALA A 99 0.40 -7.68 -0.84
CA ALA A 99 -0.43 -8.85 -0.54
C ALA A 99 -0.59 -9.68 -1.81
N THR A 100 -1.06 -10.91 -1.62
CA THR A 100 -1.46 -11.74 -2.75
C THR A 100 -2.94 -11.48 -2.99
N VAL A 101 -3.30 -11.25 -4.26
CA VAL A 101 -4.66 -10.88 -4.63
C VAL A 101 -5.62 -12.04 -4.48
N THR A 102 -6.76 -11.79 -3.86
CA THR A 102 -7.94 -12.64 -3.90
C THR A 102 -9.03 -11.84 -4.59
N ALA A 103 -9.41 -12.22 -5.78
CA ALA A 103 -10.45 -11.53 -6.53
C ALA A 103 -11.75 -12.34 -6.45
N LYS A 104 -12.88 -11.66 -6.65
CA LYS A 104 -14.16 -12.33 -6.71
C LYS A 104 -14.22 -13.22 -7.95
N ALA A 105 -14.69 -14.42 -7.75
CA ALA A 105 -14.84 -15.39 -8.84
C ALA A 105 -15.97 -15.01 -9.79
#